data_f3907afe43ada776cf6d152c08cbb531
#
_entry.id   f3907afe43ada776cf6d152c08cbb531
#
_cell.length_a   1.000
_cell.length_b   1.000
_cell.length_c   1.000
_cell.angle_alpha   90.00
_cell.angle_beta   90.00
_cell.angle_gamma   90.00
#
_symmetry.space_group_name_H-M   'P 1'
#
loop_
_entity.id
_entity.type
_entity.pdbx_description
1 polymer ?
#
loop_
_entity_poly.entity_id
_entity_poly.type
_entity_poly.pdbx_seq_one_letter_code
_entity_poly.pdbx_strand_id
1 'polypeptide(L)'
;MWSAFECGTYAEMSDDEKEQTRLFELGVKAGRDFLGARESHQITDDDVRNEVPFFMLLVLQGPSTDFIIGRVFQFAYTRTFDDIAKHDAMGLPIERMSDWVMDKETQKTIAHSKFLLTYCALIK
;
A
#
# COMPACT_ATOMS: atom_id res chain seq x y z
N MET A 1 -2.53 6.77 -5.00
CA MET A 1 -2.65 5.30 -5.22
C MET A 1 -1.91 4.48 -4.16
N TRP A 2 -0.58 4.49 -4.10
CA TRP A 2 0.21 3.67 -3.17
C TRP A 2 -0.22 3.84 -1.71
N SER A 3 -0.15 5.05 -1.15
CA SER A 3 -0.51 5.32 0.24
C SER A 3 -1.95 4.94 0.59
N ALA A 4 -2.87 5.05 -0.38
CA ALA A 4 -4.25 4.61 -0.17
C ALA A 4 -4.34 3.08 -0.02
N PHE A 5 -3.56 2.32 -0.78
CA PHE A 5 -3.52 0.87 -0.65
C PHE A 5 -2.80 0.40 0.63
N GLU A 6 -1.70 1.05 1.03
CA GLU A 6 -1.07 0.77 2.33
C GLU A 6 -2.06 1.00 3.48
N CYS A 7 -2.69 2.16 3.49
CA CYS A 7 -3.68 2.51 4.49
C CYS A 7 -4.91 1.59 4.46
N GLY A 8 -5.36 1.17 3.28
CA GLY A 8 -6.42 0.19 3.11
C GLY A 8 -6.05 -1.17 3.73
N THR A 9 -4.79 -1.57 3.62
CA THR A 9 -4.29 -2.80 4.26
C THR A 9 -4.23 -2.67 5.78
N TYR A 10 -3.81 -1.52 6.32
CA TYR A 10 -3.89 -1.28 7.77
C TYR A 10 -5.33 -1.33 8.27
N ALA A 11 -6.28 -0.76 7.52
CA ALA A 11 -7.71 -0.81 7.86
C ALA A 11 -8.24 -2.26 7.84
N GLU A 12 -7.90 -3.03 6.79
CA GLU A 12 -8.26 -4.46 6.70
C GLU A 12 -7.74 -5.25 7.89
N MET A 13 -6.45 -5.13 8.20
CA MET A 13 -5.82 -5.87 9.30
C MET A 13 -6.30 -5.41 10.68
N SER A 14 -6.91 -4.23 10.79
CA SER A 14 -7.56 -3.73 12.02
C SER A 14 -9.07 -3.97 12.08
N ASP A 15 -9.64 -4.70 11.12
CA ASP A 15 -11.08 -4.99 10.98
C ASP A 15 -11.94 -3.72 10.77
N ASP A 16 -11.40 -2.67 10.16
CA ASP A 16 -12.13 -1.47 9.76
C ASP A 16 -12.57 -1.57 8.29
N GLU A 17 -13.65 -2.32 8.04
CA GLU A 17 -14.18 -2.56 6.70
C GLU A 17 -14.58 -1.26 5.97
N LYS A 18 -15.05 -0.26 6.70
CA LYS A 18 -15.46 1.01 6.12
C LYS A 18 -14.27 1.77 5.54
N GLU A 19 -13.20 1.90 6.30
CA GLU A 19 -11.98 2.57 5.87
C GLU A 19 -11.25 1.74 4.81
N GLN A 20 -11.23 0.42 4.93
CA GLN A 20 -10.70 -0.47 3.91
C GLN A 20 -11.36 -0.21 2.55
N THR A 21 -12.70 -0.24 2.50
CA THR A 21 -13.45 -0.01 1.26
C THR A 21 -13.17 1.38 0.69
N ARG A 22 -13.26 2.42 1.52
CA ARG A 22 -13.01 3.82 1.12
C ARG A 22 -11.61 3.99 0.50
N LEU A 23 -10.60 3.46 1.17
CA LEU A 23 -9.20 3.61 0.76
C LEU A 23 -8.87 2.76 -0.47
N PHE A 24 -9.46 1.58 -0.60
CA PHE A 24 -9.32 0.77 -1.79
C PHE A 24 -9.90 1.48 -3.03
N GLU A 25 -11.13 1.99 -2.94
CA GLU A 25 -11.77 2.74 -4.04
C GLU A 25 -10.97 3.98 -4.42
N LEU A 26 -10.47 4.70 -3.43
CA LEU A 26 -9.61 5.87 -3.64
C LEU A 26 -8.30 5.48 -4.34
N GLY A 27 -7.67 4.38 -3.92
CA GLY A 27 -6.46 3.84 -4.53
C GLY A 27 -6.67 3.47 -6.01
N VAL A 28 -7.77 2.79 -6.31
CA VAL A 28 -8.16 2.41 -7.68
C VAL A 28 -8.42 3.66 -8.54
N LYS A 29 -9.17 4.63 -8.01
CA LYS A 29 -9.44 5.88 -8.72
C LYS A 29 -8.14 6.63 -9.03
N ALA A 30 -7.30 6.84 -8.02
CA ALA A 30 -6.02 7.52 -8.19
C ALA A 30 -5.08 6.78 -9.16
N GLY A 31 -5.14 5.44 -9.17
CA GLY A 31 -4.40 4.61 -10.12
C GLY A 31 -4.86 4.82 -11.55
N ARG A 32 -6.17 4.85 -11.80
CA ARG A 32 -6.73 5.10 -13.13
C ARG A 32 -6.40 6.51 -13.62
N ASP A 33 -6.55 7.51 -12.75
CA ASP A 33 -6.23 8.91 -13.08
C ASP A 33 -4.73 9.06 -13.45
N PHE A 34 -3.83 8.44 -12.66
CA PHE A 34 -2.39 8.46 -12.91
C PHE A 34 -2.00 7.75 -14.22
N LEU A 35 -2.49 6.54 -14.43
CA LEU A 35 -2.16 5.77 -15.64
C LEU A 35 -2.78 6.41 -16.90
N GLY A 36 -3.97 6.96 -16.81
CA GLY A 36 -4.59 7.71 -17.91
C GLY A 36 -3.81 8.98 -18.26
N ALA A 37 -3.32 9.72 -17.26
CA ALA A 37 -2.45 10.87 -17.48
C ALA A 37 -1.12 10.49 -18.13
N ARG A 38 -0.56 9.31 -17.79
CA ARG A 38 0.65 8.77 -18.41
C ARG A 38 0.40 8.36 -19.87
N GLU A 39 -0.69 7.66 -20.15
CA GLU A 39 -1.07 7.27 -21.51
C GLU A 39 -1.32 8.47 -22.42
N SER A 40 -1.90 9.55 -21.90
CA SER A 40 -2.13 10.81 -22.62
C SER A 40 -0.90 11.73 -22.67
N HIS A 41 0.27 11.28 -22.20
CA HIS A 41 1.53 12.04 -22.14
C HIS A 41 1.45 13.34 -21.33
N GLN A 42 0.49 13.45 -20.41
CA GLN A 42 0.44 14.55 -19.42
C GLN A 42 1.48 14.36 -18.31
N ILE A 43 1.88 13.12 -18.08
CA ILE A 43 2.97 12.74 -17.18
C ILE A 43 3.99 11.95 -18.00
N THR A 44 5.25 12.38 -17.96
CA THR A 44 6.36 11.74 -18.70
C THR A 44 7.02 10.63 -17.87
N ASP A 45 7.78 9.76 -18.53
CA ASP A 45 8.57 8.73 -17.83
C ASP A 45 9.64 9.35 -16.92
N ASP A 46 10.15 10.53 -17.26
CA ASP A 46 11.11 11.25 -16.41
C ASP A 46 10.46 11.82 -15.15
N ASP A 47 9.22 12.34 -15.25
CA ASP A 47 8.45 12.76 -14.08
C ASP A 47 8.23 11.57 -13.13
N VAL A 48 7.85 10.42 -13.68
CA VAL A 48 7.63 9.20 -12.90
C VAL A 48 8.93 8.72 -12.22
N ARG A 49 10.08 8.75 -12.92
CA ARG A 49 11.36 8.33 -12.35
C ARG A 49 11.85 9.21 -11.21
N ASN A 50 11.54 10.49 -11.26
CA ASN A 50 11.97 11.46 -10.25
C ASN A 50 11.10 11.43 -8.99
N GLU A 51 9.81 11.09 -9.12
CA GLU A 51 8.84 11.17 -8.02
C GLU A 51 8.46 9.81 -7.42
N VAL A 52 8.71 8.72 -8.15
CA VAL A 52 8.29 7.37 -7.77
C VAL A 52 9.50 6.51 -7.43
N PRO A 53 9.51 5.82 -6.30
CA PRO A 53 10.60 4.90 -5.94
C PRO A 53 10.87 3.88 -7.05
N PHE A 54 12.14 3.55 -7.27
CA PHE A 54 12.56 2.65 -8.37
C PHE A 54 11.79 1.33 -8.41
N PHE A 55 11.53 0.72 -7.25
CA PHE A 55 10.79 -0.54 -7.19
C PHE A 55 9.34 -0.42 -7.72
N MET A 56 8.73 0.76 -7.58
CA MET A 56 7.39 1.02 -8.13
C MET A 56 7.40 1.00 -9.66
N LEU A 57 8.49 1.45 -10.30
CA LEU A 57 8.61 1.41 -11.76
C LEU A 57 8.47 0.00 -12.31
N LEU A 58 8.92 -1.02 -11.56
CA LEU A 58 8.84 -2.42 -11.94
C LEU A 58 7.40 -2.96 -11.93
N VAL A 59 6.54 -2.41 -11.09
CA VAL A 59 5.14 -2.83 -11.00
C VAL A 59 4.19 -1.99 -11.85
N LEU A 60 4.66 -0.83 -12.35
CA LEU A 60 3.90 0.04 -13.27
C LEU A 60 3.92 -0.45 -14.73
N GLN A 61 4.04 -1.75 -14.96
CA GLN A 61 4.06 -2.37 -16.27
C GLN A 61 3.05 -3.52 -16.34
N GLY A 62 2.36 -3.62 -17.45
CA GLY A 62 1.38 -4.71 -17.64
C GLY A 62 0.48 -4.49 -18.85
N PRO A 63 -0.33 -5.49 -19.20
CA PRO A 63 -1.15 -5.48 -20.40
C PRO A 63 -2.40 -4.59 -20.30
N SER A 64 -2.78 -4.17 -19.10
CA SER A 64 -3.95 -3.30 -18.90
C SER A 64 -3.81 -2.46 -17.63
N THR A 65 -4.55 -1.35 -17.58
CA THR A 65 -4.64 -0.46 -16.41
C THR A 65 -5.05 -1.21 -15.14
N ASP A 66 -6.08 -2.03 -15.20
CA ASP A 66 -6.57 -2.78 -14.03
C ASP A 66 -5.56 -3.83 -13.56
N PHE A 67 -4.83 -4.46 -14.47
CA PHE A 67 -3.73 -5.37 -14.13
C PHE A 67 -2.60 -4.64 -13.38
N ILE A 68 -2.21 -3.46 -13.86
CA ILE A 68 -1.17 -2.65 -13.22
C ILE A 68 -1.61 -2.22 -11.82
N ILE A 69 -2.85 -1.73 -11.68
CA ILE A 69 -3.41 -1.34 -10.38
C ILE A 69 -3.42 -2.52 -9.41
N GLY A 70 -3.83 -3.70 -9.87
CA GLY A 70 -3.82 -4.94 -9.06
C GLY A 70 -2.41 -5.33 -8.61
N ARG A 71 -1.38 -5.17 -9.47
CA ARG A 71 0.02 -5.40 -9.08
C ARG A 71 0.49 -4.42 -8.01
N VAL A 72 0.17 -3.14 -8.17
CA VAL A 72 0.51 -2.10 -7.18
C VAL A 72 -0.19 -2.39 -5.85
N PHE A 73 -1.47 -2.75 -5.88
CA PHE A 73 -2.21 -3.15 -4.68
C PHE A 73 -1.54 -4.35 -3.99
N GLN A 74 -1.28 -5.44 -4.72
CA GLN A 74 -0.66 -6.64 -4.14
C GLN A 74 0.71 -6.34 -3.54
N PHE A 75 1.48 -5.47 -4.18
CA PHE A 75 2.80 -5.11 -3.68
C PHE A 75 2.71 -4.24 -2.41
N ALA A 76 1.79 -3.27 -2.38
CA ALA A 76 1.50 -2.48 -1.19
C ALA A 76 1.02 -3.37 -0.04
N TYR A 77 0.08 -4.28 -0.31
CA TYR A 77 -0.42 -5.25 0.67
C TYR A 77 0.71 -6.08 1.28
N THR A 78 1.54 -6.69 0.45
CA THR A 78 2.64 -7.55 0.91
C THR A 78 3.63 -6.77 1.78
N ARG A 79 4.01 -5.57 1.36
CA ARG A 79 4.93 -4.73 2.15
C ARG A 79 4.33 -4.31 3.50
N THR A 80 3.06 -3.94 3.49
CA THR A 80 2.35 -3.52 4.71
C THR A 80 2.19 -4.70 5.68
N PHE A 81 1.86 -5.88 5.16
CA PHE A 81 1.82 -7.10 5.96
C PHE A 81 3.19 -7.43 6.56
N ASP A 82 4.25 -7.37 5.77
CA ASP A 82 5.61 -7.63 6.23
C ASP A 82 6.05 -6.62 7.30
N ASP A 83 5.68 -5.35 7.15
CA ASP A 83 5.96 -4.31 8.13
C ASP A 83 5.28 -4.56 9.49
N ILE A 84 4.09 -5.16 9.48
CA ILE A 84 3.38 -5.54 10.71
C ILE A 84 3.92 -6.84 11.30
N ALA A 85 4.10 -7.86 10.47
CA ALA A 85 4.37 -9.22 10.93
C ALA A 85 5.86 -9.52 11.14
N LYS A 86 6.75 -8.86 10.39
CA LYS A 86 8.16 -9.22 10.30
C LYS A 86 9.12 -8.13 10.78
N HIS A 87 8.60 -7.02 11.33
CA HIS A 87 9.41 -5.95 11.91
C HIS A 87 9.03 -5.71 13.37
N ASP A 88 10.01 -5.31 14.16
CA ASP A 88 9.82 -4.96 15.57
C ASP A 88 9.23 -3.54 15.73
N ALA A 89 9.01 -3.12 16.97
CA ALA A 89 8.47 -1.80 17.29
C ALA A 89 9.37 -0.62 16.84
N MET A 90 10.65 -0.89 16.55
CA MET A 90 11.62 0.09 16.06
C MET A 90 11.73 0.07 14.52
N GLY A 91 10.98 -0.81 13.86
CA GLY A 91 11.01 -0.98 12.40
C GLY A 91 12.18 -1.83 11.89
N LEU A 92 12.88 -2.56 12.78
CA LEU A 92 13.96 -3.45 12.40
C LEU A 92 13.42 -4.83 12.03
N PRO A 93 14.00 -5.50 11.01
CA PRO A 93 13.58 -6.85 10.63
C PRO A 93 13.78 -7.86 11.76
N ILE A 94 12.77 -8.69 11.99
CA ILE A 94 12.85 -9.83 12.90
C ILE A 94 13.50 -10.99 12.15
N GLU A 95 14.72 -11.37 12.56
CA GLU A 95 15.54 -12.36 11.85
C GLU A 95 14.95 -13.77 11.87
N ARG A 96 14.38 -14.20 13.02
CA ARG A 96 13.84 -15.57 13.19
C ARG A 96 12.35 -15.59 12.86
N MET A 97 11.95 -16.47 11.94
CA MET A 97 10.54 -16.69 11.60
C MET A 97 9.66 -17.04 12.80
N SER A 98 10.21 -17.76 13.79
CA SER A 98 9.50 -18.11 15.01
C SER A 98 9.08 -16.90 15.86
N ASP A 99 9.73 -15.77 15.65
CA ASP A 99 9.50 -14.53 16.40
C ASP A 99 8.61 -13.54 15.65
N TRP A 100 8.21 -13.89 14.40
CA TRP A 100 7.26 -13.07 13.64
C TRP A 100 5.91 -12.97 14.33
N VAL A 101 5.29 -11.80 14.22
CA VAL A 101 3.97 -11.56 14.80
C VAL A 101 2.90 -12.23 13.94
N MET A 102 2.53 -13.46 14.26
CA MET A 102 1.51 -14.23 13.53
C MET A 102 0.16 -14.25 14.27
N ASP A 103 0.09 -13.78 15.49
CA ASP A 103 -1.15 -13.64 16.26
C ASP A 103 -2.01 -12.51 15.70
N LYS A 104 -3.25 -12.83 15.34
CA LYS A 104 -4.17 -11.88 14.68
C LYS A 104 -4.52 -10.68 15.56
N GLU A 105 -4.72 -10.88 16.86
CA GLU A 105 -5.07 -9.77 17.77
C GLU A 105 -3.91 -8.80 17.93
N THR A 106 -2.68 -9.31 17.98
CA THR A 106 -1.48 -8.47 18.00
C THR A 106 -1.29 -7.73 16.68
N GLN A 107 -1.45 -8.41 15.54
CA GLN A 107 -1.41 -7.77 14.22
C GLN A 107 -2.45 -6.65 14.10
N LYS A 108 -3.68 -6.90 14.56
CA LYS A 108 -4.77 -5.92 14.57
C LYS A 108 -4.41 -4.66 15.37
N THR A 109 -3.85 -4.83 16.55
CA THR A 109 -3.41 -3.72 17.41
C THR A 109 -2.30 -2.90 16.73
N ILE A 110 -1.31 -3.56 16.14
CA ILE A 110 -0.21 -2.91 15.41
C ILE A 110 -0.76 -2.17 14.19
N ALA A 111 -1.63 -2.81 13.41
CA ALA A 111 -2.23 -2.21 12.21
C ALA A 111 -3.03 -0.95 12.55
N HIS A 112 -3.85 -1.01 13.60
CA HIS A 112 -4.61 0.15 14.07
C HIS A 112 -3.69 1.31 14.49
N SER A 113 -2.64 1.02 15.23
CA SER A 113 -1.65 2.02 15.63
C SER A 113 -0.96 2.66 14.42
N LYS A 114 -0.55 1.84 13.43
CA LYS A 114 0.05 2.34 12.20
C LYS A 114 -0.94 3.18 11.37
N PHE A 115 -2.19 2.75 11.26
CA PHE A 115 -3.24 3.53 10.60
C PHE A 115 -3.35 4.95 11.15
N LEU A 116 -3.31 5.09 12.48
CA LEU A 116 -3.35 6.41 13.14
C LEU A 116 -2.06 7.21 12.93
N LEU A 117 -0.90 6.58 13.11
CA LEU A 117 0.41 7.24 13.01
C LEU A 117 0.75 7.71 11.59
N THR A 118 0.24 7.03 10.57
CA THR A 118 0.42 7.41 9.15
C THR A 118 -0.68 8.33 8.63
N TYR A 119 -1.57 8.79 9.51
CA TYR A 119 -2.65 9.73 9.16
C TYR A 119 -3.57 9.24 8.04
N CYS A 120 -3.83 7.94 7.98
CA CYS A 120 -4.61 7.31 6.93
C CYS A 120 -6.03 7.88 6.77
N ALA A 121 -6.66 8.32 7.86
CA ALA A 121 -7.96 8.97 7.82
C ALA A 121 -7.99 10.29 7.04
N LEU A 122 -6.82 10.92 6.82
CA LEU A 122 -6.70 12.19 6.10
C LEU A 122 -6.49 12.01 4.59
N ILE A 123 -6.26 10.81 4.11
CA ILE A 123 -6.12 10.52 2.67
C ILE A 123 -7.49 10.71 2.00
N LYS A 124 -7.50 11.59 0.99
CA LYS A 124 -8.70 11.97 0.22
C LYS A 124 -8.48 11.76 -1.27
#